data_4d11d5c8b459e77f10aea969718b303b
#
_entry.id   4d11d5c8b459e77f10aea969718b303b
#
_cell.length_a   1.000
_cell.length_b   1.000
_cell.length_c   1.000
_cell.angle_alpha   90.00
_cell.angle_beta   90.00
_cell.angle_gamma   90.00
#
_symmetry.space_group_name_H-M   'P 1'
#
loop_
_entity.id
_entity.type
_entity.pdbx_description
1 polymer ?
#
loop_
_entity_poly.entity_id
_entity_poly.type
_entity_poly.pdbx_seq_one_letter_code
_entity_poly.pdbx_strand_id
1 'polypeptide(L)'
;MVQPIVTENALIRGSRIAYGVYGTGTPVVLLHGTPSSSLIWRNIVPRLVEEGFKVHVFDLLGFGLSERPWDSAVDTSMTGQVPILEGLLSLWGLDKTHIIAHDIGGGIAQRFAIFSPERVLSLTLIDVVCFDSYPSKRTKQQMQKGLESLIKVSDNDHRAHFREWLLHAVKNPAKFEQSSLDSYLEYISGPIGQPSLFEHQVRHYDPKHTMEVAPRLGELEKIPVQLIWGADDAWQVVDWAHKLHEAIPGSELNIVEDAGHFSLEDQPEKISELLVSFLNKH
;
A
#
# COMPACT_ATOMS: atom_id res chain seq x y z
N MET A 1 -19.05 2.67 9.86
CA MET A 1 -17.59 2.35 9.77
C MET A 1 -17.41 0.88 9.47
N VAL A 2 -16.48 0.58 8.55
CA VAL A 2 -16.13 -0.80 8.19
C VAL A 2 -15.29 -1.42 9.32
N GLN A 3 -15.47 -2.72 9.57
CA GLN A 3 -14.69 -3.42 10.60
C GLN A 3 -13.24 -3.60 10.13
N PRO A 4 -12.25 -3.40 11.03
CA PRO A 4 -10.85 -3.66 10.72
C PRO A 4 -10.62 -5.13 10.37
N ILE A 5 -9.70 -5.38 9.47
CA ILE A 5 -9.25 -6.73 9.10
C ILE A 5 -7.91 -7.10 9.73
N VAL A 6 -7.37 -6.28 10.61
CA VAL A 6 -6.23 -6.60 11.49
C VAL A 6 -6.77 -6.80 12.90
N THR A 7 -6.61 -7.99 13.45
CA THR A 7 -7.24 -8.43 14.70
C THR A 7 -6.22 -8.81 15.77
N GLU A 8 -4.95 -8.88 15.38
CA GLU A 8 -3.84 -9.29 16.22
C GLU A 8 -2.76 -8.21 16.27
N ASN A 9 -1.85 -8.32 17.22
CA ASN A 9 -0.71 -7.42 17.37
C ASN A 9 0.55 -8.21 17.71
N ALA A 10 1.70 -7.76 17.19
CA ALA A 10 3.01 -8.27 17.55
C ALA A 10 4.00 -7.13 17.77
N LEU A 11 5.02 -7.36 18.58
CA LEU A 11 6.18 -6.48 18.68
C LEU A 11 7.20 -6.89 17.63
N ILE A 12 7.41 -6.02 16.66
CA ILE A 12 8.38 -6.19 15.58
C ILE A 12 9.41 -5.06 15.70
N ARG A 13 10.65 -5.41 15.95
CA ARG A 13 11.74 -4.45 16.17
C ARG A 13 11.42 -3.36 17.23
N GLY A 14 10.66 -3.75 18.25
CA GLY A 14 10.26 -2.86 19.33
C GLY A 14 9.00 -2.04 19.08
N SER A 15 8.42 -2.09 17.89
CA SER A 15 7.17 -1.40 17.56
C SER A 15 6.00 -2.38 17.47
N ARG A 16 4.81 -1.95 17.93
CA ARG A 16 3.58 -2.73 17.85
C ARG A 16 2.98 -2.65 16.46
N ILE A 17 2.91 -3.79 15.78
CA ILE A 17 2.32 -3.93 14.46
C ILE A 17 1.01 -4.67 14.54
N ALA A 18 -0.07 -4.07 14.02
CA ALA A 18 -1.38 -4.69 13.89
C ALA A 18 -1.43 -5.54 12.61
N TYR A 19 -1.89 -6.79 12.72
CA TYR A 19 -1.96 -7.71 11.60
C TYR A 19 -3.17 -8.65 11.69
N GLY A 20 -3.47 -9.34 10.60
CA GLY A 20 -4.46 -10.40 10.51
C GLY A 20 -3.97 -11.54 9.62
N VAL A 21 -4.40 -12.77 9.93
CA VAL A 21 -4.08 -13.98 9.16
C VAL A 21 -5.36 -14.72 8.85
N TYR A 22 -5.62 -15.06 7.61
CA TYR A 22 -6.86 -15.64 7.13
C TYR A 22 -6.61 -16.82 6.21
N GLY A 23 -7.45 -17.86 6.30
CA GLY A 23 -7.37 -19.04 5.45
C GLY A 23 -6.20 -19.95 5.74
N THR A 24 -5.96 -20.86 4.80
CA THR A 24 -4.90 -21.88 4.83
C THR A 24 -4.35 -22.06 3.42
N GLY A 25 -3.15 -22.64 3.28
CA GLY A 25 -2.54 -22.90 1.96
C GLY A 25 -1.33 -22.04 1.67
N THR A 26 -1.09 -21.73 0.41
CA THR A 26 0.08 -20.95 -0.02
C THR A 26 0.01 -19.52 0.52
N PRO A 27 1.09 -19.02 1.15
CA PRO A 27 1.07 -17.72 1.80
C PRO A 27 1.08 -16.57 0.79
N VAL A 28 0.23 -15.56 1.06
CA VAL A 28 0.16 -14.28 0.36
C VAL A 28 0.25 -13.17 1.39
N VAL A 29 1.13 -12.20 1.19
CA VAL A 29 1.28 -11.02 2.05
C VAL A 29 0.82 -9.78 1.33
N LEU A 30 -0.05 -8.98 1.96
CA LEU A 30 -0.67 -7.79 1.39
C LEU A 30 -0.10 -6.52 2.04
N LEU A 31 0.45 -5.60 1.23
CA LEU A 31 1.00 -4.32 1.65
C LEU A 31 0.12 -3.18 1.11
N HIS A 32 -0.45 -2.39 2.02
CA HIS A 32 -1.24 -1.21 1.66
C HIS A 32 -0.37 0.02 1.43
N GLY A 33 -0.99 1.15 1.04
CA GLY A 33 -0.33 2.42 0.82
C GLY A 33 -0.86 3.57 1.66
N THR A 34 -0.64 4.79 1.17
CA THR A 34 -1.01 6.04 1.84
C THR A 34 -2.15 6.76 1.10
N PRO A 35 -3.06 7.43 1.80
CA PRO A 35 -3.29 7.49 3.24
C PRO A 35 -4.24 6.39 3.70
N SER A 36 -4.03 5.18 3.24
CA SER A 36 -4.83 3.98 3.47
C SER A 36 -4.34 3.19 4.70
N SER A 37 -4.89 2.01 4.86
CA SER A 37 -4.52 0.98 5.81
C SER A 37 -4.83 -0.39 5.20
N SER A 38 -4.63 -1.45 5.94
CA SER A 38 -5.08 -2.80 5.56
C SER A 38 -6.54 -2.88 5.09
N LEU A 39 -7.37 -1.91 5.49
CA LEU A 39 -8.78 -1.82 5.12
C LEU A 39 -9.03 -1.91 3.62
N ILE A 40 -8.10 -1.43 2.79
CA ILE A 40 -8.22 -1.47 1.32
C ILE A 40 -8.34 -2.91 0.78
N TRP A 41 -7.82 -3.89 1.53
CA TRP A 41 -7.80 -5.30 1.17
C TRP A 41 -9.07 -6.07 1.58
N ARG A 42 -10.03 -5.44 2.29
CA ARG A 42 -11.20 -6.12 2.86
C ARG A 42 -12.06 -6.89 1.87
N ASN A 43 -12.14 -6.42 0.62
CA ASN A 43 -12.90 -7.08 -0.44
C ASN A 43 -12.07 -8.15 -1.18
N ILE A 44 -10.74 -8.10 -1.05
CA ILE A 44 -9.81 -9.02 -1.72
C ILE A 44 -9.52 -10.25 -0.84
N VAL A 45 -9.32 -10.04 0.47
CA VAL A 45 -8.99 -11.11 1.42
C VAL A 45 -9.96 -12.30 1.35
N PRO A 46 -11.31 -12.11 1.39
CA PRO A 46 -12.24 -13.25 1.32
C PRO A 46 -12.08 -14.07 0.04
N ARG A 47 -11.87 -13.41 -1.09
CA ARG A 47 -11.71 -14.08 -2.40
C ARG A 47 -10.45 -14.94 -2.46
N LEU A 48 -9.33 -14.40 -1.98
CA LEU A 48 -8.08 -15.18 -1.92
C LEU A 48 -8.19 -16.38 -0.97
N VAL A 49 -8.90 -16.22 0.15
CA VAL A 49 -9.15 -17.31 1.10
C VAL A 49 -10.04 -18.39 0.49
N GLU A 50 -11.12 -18.02 -0.23
CA GLU A 50 -11.99 -18.95 -0.95
C GLU A 50 -11.22 -19.77 -2.00
N GLU A 51 -10.20 -19.19 -2.61
CA GLU A 51 -9.32 -19.84 -3.61
C GLU A 51 -8.16 -20.64 -2.97
N GLY A 52 -8.15 -20.78 -1.65
CA GLY A 52 -7.22 -21.66 -0.92
C GLY A 52 -5.87 -21.02 -0.60
N PHE A 53 -5.78 -19.70 -0.55
CA PHE A 53 -4.58 -19.01 -0.10
C PHE A 53 -4.63 -18.68 1.40
N LYS A 54 -3.46 -18.66 2.04
CA LYS A 54 -3.27 -18.16 3.40
C LYS A 54 -2.84 -16.69 3.32
N VAL A 55 -3.75 -15.78 3.65
CA VAL A 55 -3.57 -14.34 3.48
C VAL A 55 -3.08 -13.71 4.78
N HIS A 56 -1.96 -13.02 4.70
CA HIS A 56 -1.38 -12.22 5.76
C HIS A 56 -1.51 -10.75 5.41
N VAL A 57 -2.11 -9.96 6.28
CA VAL A 57 -2.34 -8.53 6.10
C VAL A 57 -1.89 -7.79 7.34
N PHE A 58 -1.35 -6.59 7.20
CA PHE A 58 -0.91 -5.77 8.33
C PHE A 58 -1.02 -4.28 8.01
N ASP A 59 -1.09 -3.47 9.05
CA ASP A 59 -0.95 -2.03 8.91
C ASP A 59 0.53 -1.65 9.02
N LEU A 60 1.03 -0.85 8.09
CA LEU A 60 2.39 -0.32 8.10
C LEU A 60 2.65 0.47 9.40
N LEU A 61 3.88 0.49 9.87
CA LEU A 61 4.26 1.28 11.03
C LEU A 61 3.98 2.79 10.78
N GLY A 62 3.25 3.44 11.68
CA GLY A 62 2.77 4.81 11.51
C GLY A 62 1.40 4.92 10.83
N PHE A 63 0.76 3.79 10.47
CA PHE A 63 -0.52 3.73 9.75
C PHE A 63 -1.57 2.92 10.51
N GLY A 64 -2.83 3.11 10.14
CA GLY A 64 -3.96 2.29 10.59
C GLY A 64 -3.98 2.09 12.11
N LEU A 65 -4.01 0.83 12.52
CA LEU A 65 -4.00 0.39 13.92
C LEU A 65 -2.60 0.01 14.42
N SER A 66 -1.55 0.07 13.60
CA SER A 66 -0.17 -0.09 14.05
C SER A 66 0.29 1.08 14.91
N GLU A 67 1.39 0.90 15.60
CA GLU A 67 1.98 1.95 16.44
C GLU A 67 2.30 3.21 15.63
N ARG A 68 2.10 4.35 16.26
CA ARG A 68 2.54 5.67 15.81
C ARG A 68 3.66 6.12 16.73
N PRO A 69 4.94 5.92 16.33
CA PRO A 69 6.07 6.12 17.23
C PRO A 69 6.15 7.54 17.76
N TRP A 70 6.37 7.70 19.08
CA TRP A 70 6.67 9.00 19.69
C TRP A 70 8.10 9.46 19.38
N ASP A 71 9.02 8.50 19.24
CA ASP A 71 10.40 8.79 18.88
C ASP A 71 10.51 9.07 17.38
N SER A 72 10.80 10.30 17.04
CA SER A 72 11.01 10.75 15.66
C SER A 72 12.23 10.12 14.97
N ALA A 73 13.10 9.43 15.72
CA ALA A 73 14.21 8.66 15.17
C ALA A 73 13.75 7.31 14.58
N VAL A 74 12.52 6.85 14.88
CA VAL A 74 11.97 5.65 14.27
C VAL A 74 11.59 5.94 12.82
N ASP A 75 12.25 5.23 11.90
CA ASP A 75 12.04 5.41 10.47
C ASP A 75 10.74 4.71 10.01
N THR A 76 9.73 5.50 9.65
CA THR A 76 8.46 5.04 9.08
C THR A 76 8.40 5.18 7.55
N SER A 77 9.51 5.53 6.91
CA SER A 77 9.64 5.59 5.45
C SER A 77 9.50 4.21 4.79
N MET A 78 9.37 4.17 3.46
CA MET A 78 9.36 2.91 2.72
C MET A 78 10.60 2.03 3.03
N THR A 79 11.77 2.63 3.18
CA THR A 79 12.98 1.88 3.57
C THR A 79 12.86 1.34 4.99
N GLY A 80 12.34 2.12 5.93
CA GLY A 80 12.11 1.71 7.32
C GLY A 80 11.06 0.61 7.47
N GLN A 81 10.12 0.47 6.53
CA GLN A 81 9.11 -0.61 6.54
C GLN A 81 9.69 -1.98 6.12
N VAL A 82 10.78 -2.02 5.35
CA VAL A 82 11.37 -3.31 4.92
C VAL A 82 11.76 -4.18 6.10
N PRO A 83 12.49 -3.71 7.14
CA PRO A 83 12.78 -4.52 8.33
C PRO A 83 11.54 -4.94 9.11
N ILE A 84 10.44 -4.17 9.06
CA ILE A 84 9.15 -4.56 9.68
C ILE A 84 8.56 -5.76 8.92
N LEU A 85 8.52 -5.69 7.58
CA LEU A 85 8.07 -6.81 6.74
C LEU A 85 8.91 -8.07 7.02
N GLU A 86 10.23 -8.00 7.05
CA GLU A 86 11.12 -9.12 7.38
C GLU A 86 10.81 -9.73 8.75
N GLY A 87 10.57 -8.88 9.75
CA GLY A 87 10.20 -9.32 11.10
C GLY A 87 8.85 -10.04 11.13
N LEU A 88 7.86 -9.55 10.38
CA LEU A 88 6.56 -10.22 10.24
C LEU A 88 6.67 -11.56 9.51
N LEU A 89 7.42 -11.64 8.41
CA LEU A 89 7.67 -12.90 7.72
C LEU A 89 8.32 -13.94 8.65
N SER A 90 9.26 -13.50 9.49
CA SER A 90 9.90 -14.36 10.49
C SER A 90 8.93 -14.80 11.58
N LEU A 91 8.06 -13.89 12.07
CA LEU A 91 7.01 -14.20 13.04
C LEU A 91 6.04 -15.28 12.49
N TRP A 92 5.68 -15.16 11.22
CA TRP A 92 4.74 -16.07 10.55
C TRP A 92 5.40 -17.37 10.06
N GLY A 93 6.72 -17.50 10.18
CA GLY A 93 7.49 -18.66 9.73
C GLY A 93 7.48 -18.82 8.21
N LEU A 94 7.44 -17.71 7.48
CA LEU A 94 7.39 -17.71 6.02
C LEU A 94 8.80 -17.57 5.43
N ASP A 95 9.31 -18.61 4.80
CA ASP A 95 10.56 -18.55 4.03
C ASP A 95 10.36 -17.87 2.69
N LYS A 96 9.26 -18.20 1.99
CA LYS A 96 8.83 -17.58 0.73
C LYS A 96 7.33 -17.29 0.76
N THR A 97 6.93 -16.23 0.05
CA THR A 97 5.53 -15.82 -0.06
C THR A 97 5.25 -15.08 -1.37
N HIS A 98 4.01 -15.12 -1.83
CA HIS A 98 3.53 -14.15 -2.79
C HIS A 98 3.37 -12.79 -2.10
N ILE A 99 3.72 -11.72 -2.79
CA ILE A 99 3.56 -10.35 -2.29
C ILE A 99 2.64 -9.59 -3.23
N ILE A 100 1.61 -8.98 -2.68
CA ILE A 100 0.69 -8.09 -3.39
C ILE A 100 0.75 -6.73 -2.69
N ALA A 101 0.99 -5.68 -3.44
CA ALA A 101 1.24 -4.37 -2.85
C ALA A 101 0.53 -3.26 -3.63
N HIS A 102 0.06 -2.25 -2.90
CA HIS A 102 -0.62 -1.08 -3.44
C HIS A 102 0.11 0.20 -3.03
N ASP A 103 0.19 1.18 -3.91
CA ASP A 103 0.74 2.54 -3.70
C ASP A 103 2.17 2.51 -3.11
N ILE A 104 2.46 3.14 -1.95
CA ILE A 104 3.79 3.08 -1.29
C ILE A 104 4.16 1.67 -0.83
N GLY A 105 3.17 0.80 -0.55
CA GLY A 105 3.41 -0.61 -0.33
C GLY A 105 4.15 -1.26 -1.50
N GLY A 106 3.86 -0.80 -2.74
CA GLY A 106 4.59 -1.21 -3.92
C GLY A 106 6.07 -0.79 -3.92
N GLY A 107 6.38 0.41 -3.44
CA GLY A 107 7.77 0.85 -3.26
C GLY A 107 8.54 -0.01 -2.24
N ILE A 108 7.85 -0.40 -1.14
CA ILE A 108 8.40 -1.33 -0.14
C ILE A 108 8.65 -2.71 -0.77
N ALA A 109 7.66 -3.23 -1.51
CA ALA A 109 7.70 -4.54 -2.13
C ALA A 109 8.77 -4.63 -3.23
N GLN A 110 8.92 -3.60 -4.07
CA GLN A 110 10.01 -3.50 -5.07
C GLN A 110 11.37 -3.59 -4.38
N ARG A 111 11.60 -2.81 -3.31
CA ARG A 111 12.85 -2.87 -2.53
C ARG A 111 13.08 -4.26 -1.95
N PHE A 112 12.08 -4.81 -1.27
CA PHE A 112 12.20 -6.14 -0.66
C PHE A 112 12.53 -7.21 -1.70
N ALA A 113 11.81 -7.24 -2.83
CA ALA A 113 12.03 -8.24 -3.88
C ALA A 113 13.39 -8.11 -4.59
N ILE A 114 13.94 -6.90 -4.73
CA ILE A 114 15.27 -6.68 -5.30
C ILE A 114 16.38 -7.14 -4.34
N PHE A 115 16.22 -6.90 -3.03
CA PHE A 115 17.28 -7.24 -2.05
C PHE A 115 17.15 -8.67 -1.49
N SER A 116 15.98 -9.28 -1.57
CA SER A 116 15.68 -10.63 -1.06
C SER A 116 14.81 -11.45 -2.03
N PRO A 117 15.22 -11.59 -3.31
CA PRO A 117 14.40 -12.25 -4.34
C PRO A 117 14.10 -13.72 -4.00
N GLU A 118 14.96 -14.39 -3.24
CA GLU A 118 14.77 -15.76 -2.77
C GLU A 118 13.58 -15.91 -1.80
N ARG A 119 13.10 -14.80 -1.22
CA ARG A 119 11.96 -14.74 -0.28
C ARG A 119 10.62 -14.53 -1.00
N VAL A 120 10.62 -14.30 -2.32
CA VAL A 120 9.44 -13.92 -3.11
C VAL A 120 9.08 -15.01 -4.09
N LEU A 121 7.86 -15.57 -3.98
CA LEU A 121 7.28 -16.51 -4.95
C LEU A 121 6.86 -15.77 -6.22
N SER A 122 6.07 -14.70 -6.05
CA SER A 122 5.69 -13.77 -7.11
C SER A 122 5.40 -12.39 -6.52
N LEU A 123 5.40 -11.37 -7.36
CA LEU A 123 5.17 -9.97 -6.97
C LEU A 123 4.03 -9.38 -7.81
N THR A 124 2.96 -8.90 -7.16
CA THR A 124 1.92 -8.10 -7.81
C THR A 124 1.95 -6.67 -7.31
N LEU A 125 2.00 -5.72 -8.22
CA LEU A 125 2.08 -4.28 -7.97
C LEU A 125 0.82 -3.61 -8.53
N ILE A 126 0.00 -3.01 -7.65
CA ILE A 126 -1.29 -2.40 -7.99
C ILE A 126 -1.21 -0.89 -7.75
N ASP A 127 -1.33 -0.08 -8.80
CA ASP A 127 -1.34 1.40 -8.73
C ASP A 127 -0.18 1.96 -7.88
N VAL A 128 1.04 1.45 -8.07
CA VAL A 128 2.16 1.65 -7.15
C VAL A 128 3.00 2.89 -7.46
N VAL A 129 3.64 3.43 -6.44
CA VAL A 129 4.71 4.41 -6.62
C VAL A 129 5.96 3.73 -7.18
N CYS A 130 6.59 4.39 -8.14
CA CYS A 130 7.81 3.94 -8.78
C CYS A 130 8.62 5.13 -9.32
N PHE A 131 9.89 4.98 -9.56
CA PHE A 131 10.78 6.06 -10.01
C PHE A 131 10.60 7.33 -9.16
N ASP A 132 10.35 8.47 -9.79
CA ASP A 132 10.07 9.77 -9.15
C ASP A 132 8.58 10.17 -9.22
N SER A 133 7.67 9.19 -9.35
CA SER A 133 6.23 9.40 -9.50
C SER A 133 5.58 10.10 -8.29
N TYR A 134 6.24 10.09 -7.13
CA TYR A 134 5.72 10.70 -5.90
C TYR A 134 6.84 11.46 -5.14
N PRO A 135 6.51 12.27 -4.12
CA PRO A 135 5.17 12.80 -3.87
C PRO A 135 4.73 13.75 -4.99
N SER A 136 3.41 13.99 -5.08
CA SER A 136 2.86 14.91 -6.07
C SER A 136 3.48 16.31 -5.95
N LYS A 137 3.43 17.10 -7.01
CA LYS A 137 3.92 18.51 -7.00
C LYS A 137 3.28 19.32 -5.86
N ARG A 138 1.98 19.13 -5.62
CA ARG A 138 1.25 19.79 -4.53
C ARG A 138 1.80 19.38 -3.17
N THR A 139 2.02 18.10 -2.94
CA THR A 139 2.58 17.59 -1.69
C THR A 139 4.01 18.09 -1.45
N LYS A 140 4.86 18.12 -2.49
CA LYS A 140 6.20 18.72 -2.42
C LYS A 140 6.15 20.19 -1.97
N GLN A 141 5.22 20.99 -2.50
CA GLN A 141 5.03 22.38 -2.09
C GLN A 141 4.55 22.51 -0.64
N GLN A 142 3.65 21.63 -0.18
CA GLN A 142 3.21 21.59 1.21
C GLN A 142 4.36 21.26 2.18
N MET A 143 5.15 20.27 1.86
CA MET A 143 6.34 19.88 2.65
C MET A 143 7.35 21.04 2.76
N GLN A 144 7.60 21.75 1.66
CA GLN A 144 8.50 22.93 1.63
C GLN A 144 8.02 24.08 2.51
N LYS A 145 6.69 24.25 2.70
CA LYS A 145 6.09 25.27 3.57
C LYS A 145 6.12 24.88 5.05
N GLY A 146 6.46 23.65 5.38
CA GLY A 146 6.41 23.07 6.71
C GLY A 146 5.06 22.41 7.02
N LEU A 147 5.10 21.32 7.78
CA LEU A 147 3.92 20.50 8.10
C LEU A 147 3.16 20.98 9.33
N GLU A 148 3.80 21.79 10.18
CA GLU A 148 3.23 22.24 11.46
C GLU A 148 1.92 23.03 11.30
N SER A 149 1.80 23.80 10.21
CA SER A 149 0.57 24.54 9.90
C SER A 149 -0.58 23.59 9.54
N LEU A 150 -0.29 22.48 8.87
CA LEU A 150 -1.28 21.46 8.47
C LEU A 150 -1.73 20.62 9.68
N ILE A 151 -0.82 20.31 10.59
CA ILE A 151 -1.13 19.60 11.84
C ILE A 151 -2.08 20.44 12.73
N LYS A 152 -2.02 21.76 12.66
CA LYS A 152 -2.81 22.69 13.49
C LYS A 152 -4.16 23.08 12.87
N VAL A 153 -4.47 22.66 11.66
CA VAL A 153 -5.78 22.88 11.03
C VAL A 153 -6.87 22.22 11.88
N SER A 154 -8.07 22.82 11.94
CA SER A 154 -9.19 22.22 12.67
C SER A 154 -9.55 20.84 12.12
N ASP A 155 -10.00 19.91 12.95
CA ASP A 155 -10.39 18.57 12.53
C ASP A 155 -11.47 18.62 11.43
N ASN A 156 -12.41 19.54 11.52
CA ASN A 156 -13.45 19.73 10.50
C ASN A 156 -12.86 20.12 9.12
N ASP A 157 -11.96 21.09 9.10
CA ASP A 157 -11.32 21.53 7.85
C ASP A 157 -10.38 20.46 7.29
N HIS A 158 -9.68 19.75 8.17
CA HIS A 158 -8.83 18.60 7.81
C HIS A 158 -9.67 17.49 7.16
N ARG A 159 -10.76 17.06 7.81
CA ARG A 159 -11.68 16.04 7.27
C ARG A 159 -12.31 16.47 5.95
N ALA A 160 -12.73 17.73 5.83
CA ALA A 160 -13.30 18.24 4.59
C ALA A 160 -12.27 18.18 3.45
N HIS A 161 -11.02 18.61 3.72
CA HIS A 161 -9.93 18.56 2.74
C HIS A 161 -9.60 17.12 2.29
N PHE A 162 -9.45 16.19 3.24
CA PHE A 162 -9.10 14.81 2.91
C PHE A 162 -10.28 14.02 2.34
N ARG A 163 -11.52 14.36 2.70
CA ARG A 163 -12.71 13.81 2.02
C ARG A 163 -12.68 14.15 0.52
N GLU A 164 -12.50 15.41 0.17
CA GLU A 164 -12.39 15.83 -1.23
C GLU A 164 -11.24 15.11 -1.93
N TRP A 165 -10.08 15.04 -1.28
CA TRP A 165 -8.89 14.41 -1.85
C TRP A 165 -9.06 12.91 -2.09
N LEU A 166 -9.62 12.18 -1.13
CA LEU A 166 -9.89 10.75 -1.24
C LEU A 166 -10.95 10.42 -2.31
N LEU A 167 -11.95 11.30 -2.52
CA LEU A 167 -12.92 11.13 -3.60
C LEU A 167 -12.29 11.19 -5.00
N HIS A 168 -11.12 11.83 -5.15
CA HIS A 168 -10.36 11.82 -6.40
C HIS A 168 -9.54 10.54 -6.62
N ALA A 169 -9.42 9.68 -5.61
CA ALA A 169 -8.70 8.42 -5.73
C ALA A 169 -9.53 7.30 -6.38
N VAL A 170 -10.82 7.51 -6.56
CA VAL A 170 -11.75 6.51 -7.08
C VAL A 170 -12.47 7.00 -8.33
N LYS A 171 -12.87 6.07 -9.18
CA LYS A 171 -13.70 6.34 -10.35
C LYS A 171 -15.16 6.55 -9.98
N ASN A 172 -15.64 5.89 -8.91
CA ASN A 172 -17.02 6.00 -8.43
C ASN A 172 -17.09 6.63 -7.02
N PRO A 173 -16.99 7.99 -6.91
CA PRO A 173 -17.04 8.68 -5.62
C PRO A 173 -18.30 8.37 -4.80
N ALA A 174 -19.46 8.27 -5.43
CA ALA A 174 -20.72 8.03 -4.71
C ALA A 174 -20.77 6.64 -4.06
N LYS A 175 -20.26 5.60 -4.73
CA LYS A 175 -20.12 4.25 -4.15
C LYS A 175 -19.15 4.26 -2.98
N PHE A 176 -17.99 4.89 -3.15
CA PHE A 176 -16.96 4.99 -2.13
C PHE A 176 -17.43 5.75 -0.90
N GLU A 177 -18.12 6.89 -1.08
CA GLU A 177 -18.69 7.69 -0.01
C GLU A 177 -19.70 6.90 0.85
N GLN A 178 -20.55 6.11 0.21
CA GLN A 178 -21.53 5.29 0.91
C GLN A 178 -20.93 4.07 1.61
N SER A 179 -19.80 3.56 1.14
CA SER A 179 -19.22 2.29 1.61
C SER A 179 -18.16 2.45 2.68
N SER A 180 -17.11 3.21 2.41
CA SER A 180 -15.88 3.12 3.19
C SER A 180 -15.12 4.43 3.44
N LEU A 181 -15.44 5.51 2.75
CA LEU A 181 -14.73 6.79 2.84
C LEU A 181 -14.54 7.27 4.30
N ASP A 182 -15.59 7.21 5.12
CA ASP A 182 -15.52 7.64 6.52
C ASP A 182 -14.54 6.77 7.34
N SER A 183 -14.38 5.48 6.98
CA SER A 183 -13.42 4.60 7.64
C SER A 183 -11.97 4.96 7.29
N TYR A 184 -11.70 5.41 6.06
CA TYR A 184 -10.39 5.95 5.67
C TYR A 184 -10.09 7.26 6.40
N LEU A 185 -11.06 8.17 6.46
CA LEU A 185 -10.92 9.45 7.15
C LEU A 185 -10.63 9.30 8.64
N GLU A 186 -11.23 8.30 9.29
CA GLU A 186 -11.05 8.08 10.74
C GLU A 186 -9.59 7.78 11.10
N TYR A 187 -8.88 7.00 10.29
CA TYR A 187 -7.47 6.66 10.56
C TYR A 187 -6.51 7.84 10.43
N ILE A 188 -6.86 8.85 9.63
CA ILE A 188 -5.99 9.99 9.33
C ILE A 188 -6.47 11.31 9.94
N SER A 189 -7.53 11.30 10.77
CA SER A 189 -8.15 12.48 11.37
C SER A 189 -8.15 12.41 12.88
N GLY A 190 -8.65 13.47 13.52
CA GLY A 190 -8.70 13.59 14.98
C GLY A 190 -7.33 13.82 15.62
N PRO A 191 -7.29 13.83 16.97
CA PRO A 191 -6.11 14.25 17.73
C PRO A 191 -4.89 13.32 17.56
N ILE A 192 -5.09 12.11 17.05
CA ILE A 192 -4.02 11.14 16.81
C ILE A 192 -3.77 10.97 15.32
N GLY A 193 -4.81 10.78 14.52
CA GLY A 193 -4.69 10.50 13.09
C GLY A 193 -4.10 11.65 12.28
N GLN A 194 -4.55 12.87 12.53
CA GLN A 194 -4.08 14.05 11.81
C GLN A 194 -2.58 14.33 12.04
N PRO A 195 -2.05 14.43 13.28
CA PRO A 195 -0.61 14.55 13.47
C PRO A 195 0.18 13.38 12.88
N SER A 196 -0.32 12.16 13.06
CA SER A 196 0.34 10.95 12.56
C SER A 196 0.45 10.93 11.03
N LEU A 197 -0.57 11.36 10.31
CA LEU A 197 -0.52 11.47 8.85
C LEU A 197 0.66 12.32 8.40
N PHE A 198 0.88 13.46 9.05
CA PHE A 198 1.97 14.36 8.66
C PHE A 198 3.33 13.91 9.18
N GLU A 199 3.42 13.45 10.43
CA GLU A 199 4.69 13.08 11.05
C GLU A 199 5.22 11.71 10.60
N HIS A 200 4.36 10.70 10.39
CA HIS A 200 4.78 9.34 10.07
C HIS A 200 4.63 8.98 8.60
N GLN A 201 3.85 9.76 7.83
CA GLN A 201 3.63 9.48 6.41
C GLN A 201 4.21 10.59 5.54
N VAL A 202 3.58 11.77 5.50
CA VAL A 202 3.97 12.87 4.57
C VAL A 202 5.40 13.33 4.78
N ARG A 203 5.90 13.43 6.01
CA ARG A 203 7.29 13.82 6.32
C ARG A 203 8.33 12.91 5.65
N HIS A 204 7.99 11.63 5.46
CA HIS A 204 8.86 10.61 4.90
C HIS A 204 8.66 10.38 3.39
N TYR A 205 7.85 11.21 2.72
CA TYR A 205 7.70 11.14 1.26
C TYR A 205 8.95 11.66 0.57
N ASP A 206 9.77 10.75 0.13
CA ASP A 206 11.02 11.05 -0.59
C ASP A 206 11.18 10.08 -1.76
N PRO A 207 11.28 10.55 -3.00
CA PRO A 207 11.45 9.71 -4.18
C PRO A 207 12.76 8.91 -4.15
N LYS A 208 13.71 9.25 -3.28
CA LYS A 208 14.95 8.47 -3.14
C LYS A 208 14.67 6.98 -2.89
N HIS A 209 13.60 6.64 -2.14
CA HIS A 209 13.27 5.26 -1.79
C HIS A 209 12.93 4.39 -3.01
N THR A 210 12.35 4.96 -4.07
CA THR A 210 12.07 4.29 -5.35
C THR A 210 13.18 4.51 -6.36
N MET A 211 13.80 5.70 -6.37
CA MET A 211 14.89 6.03 -7.29
C MET A 211 16.17 5.21 -7.04
N GLU A 212 16.46 4.85 -5.78
CA GLU A 212 17.59 3.98 -5.44
C GLU A 212 17.49 2.59 -6.07
N VAL A 213 16.27 2.06 -6.21
CA VAL A 213 16.03 0.72 -6.78
C VAL A 213 15.65 0.77 -8.26
N ALA A 214 15.27 1.93 -8.79
CA ALA A 214 14.88 2.07 -10.19
C ALA A 214 15.90 1.50 -11.20
N PRO A 215 17.22 1.69 -11.05
CA PRO A 215 18.22 1.08 -11.96
C PRO A 215 18.29 -0.44 -11.88
N ARG A 216 17.70 -1.04 -10.85
CA ARG A 216 17.73 -2.48 -10.57
C ARG A 216 16.42 -3.19 -10.84
N LEU A 217 15.38 -2.49 -11.32
CA LEU A 217 14.06 -3.07 -11.60
C LEU A 217 14.13 -4.25 -12.58
N GLY A 218 15.06 -4.23 -13.53
CA GLY A 218 15.32 -5.35 -14.44
C GLY A 218 15.70 -6.66 -13.74
N GLU A 219 16.24 -6.61 -12.52
CA GLU A 219 16.57 -7.82 -11.74
C GLU A 219 15.33 -8.61 -11.30
N LEU A 220 14.14 -7.96 -11.29
CA LEU A 220 12.87 -8.58 -10.97
C LEU A 220 12.41 -9.59 -12.03
N GLU A 221 13.02 -9.64 -13.22
CA GLU A 221 12.79 -10.70 -14.23
C GLU A 221 12.98 -12.13 -13.69
N LYS A 222 13.69 -12.27 -12.56
CA LYS A 222 13.98 -13.56 -11.91
C LYS A 222 12.79 -14.16 -11.17
N ILE A 223 11.74 -13.38 -10.96
CA ILE A 223 10.49 -13.78 -10.30
C ILE A 223 9.30 -13.42 -11.20
N PRO A 224 8.17 -14.13 -11.10
CA PRO A 224 6.95 -13.71 -11.77
C PRO A 224 6.47 -12.36 -11.25
N VAL A 225 6.23 -11.39 -12.16
CA VAL A 225 5.73 -10.05 -11.80
C VAL A 225 4.46 -9.73 -12.55
N GLN A 226 3.43 -9.28 -11.83
CA GLN A 226 2.19 -8.74 -12.36
C GLN A 226 2.06 -7.26 -12.00
N LEU A 227 1.66 -6.44 -12.96
CA LEU A 227 1.27 -5.04 -12.78
C LEU A 227 -0.23 -4.94 -13.05
N ILE A 228 -0.96 -4.32 -12.13
CA ILE A 228 -2.39 -4.02 -12.27
C ILE A 228 -2.55 -2.52 -12.07
N TRP A 229 -3.30 -1.86 -12.95
CA TRP A 229 -3.40 -0.40 -12.89
C TRP A 229 -4.79 0.10 -13.31
N GLY A 230 -5.35 1.03 -12.53
CA GLY A 230 -6.59 1.70 -12.88
C GLY A 230 -6.38 2.61 -14.09
N ALA A 231 -7.23 2.48 -15.11
CA ALA A 231 -7.17 3.30 -16.32
C ALA A 231 -7.38 4.79 -16.04
N ASP A 232 -8.12 5.10 -14.97
CA ASP A 232 -8.48 6.45 -14.54
C ASP A 232 -7.67 6.90 -13.30
N ASP A 233 -6.54 6.26 -12.98
CA ASP A 233 -5.72 6.66 -11.83
C ASP A 233 -5.18 8.09 -12.02
N ALA A 234 -5.71 9.01 -11.22
CA ALA A 234 -5.34 10.42 -11.24
C ALA A 234 -4.09 10.74 -10.40
N TRP A 235 -3.62 9.80 -9.58
CA TRP A 235 -2.46 9.98 -8.69
C TRP A 235 -1.20 9.34 -9.25
N GLN A 236 -1.30 8.09 -9.65
CA GLN A 236 -0.25 7.35 -10.34
C GLN A 236 -0.75 7.06 -11.77
N VAL A 237 -0.63 8.08 -12.65
CA VAL A 237 -1.16 7.97 -14.01
C VAL A 237 -0.60 6.75 -14.75
N VAL A 238 -1.40 6.19 -15.65
CA VAL A 238 -1.14 4.94 -16.39
C VAL A 238 0.23 4.91 -17.11
N ASP A 239 0.79 6.07 -17.45
CA ASP A 239 2.13 6.15 -18.04
C ASP A 239 3.21 5.54 -17.12
N TRP A 240 3.01 5.60 -15.80
CA TRP A 240 3.92 4.93 -14.85
C TRP A 240 3.82 3.41 -14.92
N ALA A 241 2.63 2.86 -15.19
CA ALA A 241 2.45 1.43 -15.40
C ALA A 241 3.25 0.94 -16.63
N HIS A 242 3.14 1.66 -17.74
CA HIS A 242 3.88 1.35 -18.95
C HIS A 242 5.39 1.43 -18.75
N LYS A 243 5.87 2.51 -18.12
CA LYS A 243 7.28 2.68 -17.81
C LYS A 243 7.82 1.59 -16.85
N LEU A 244 7.02 1.18 -15.87
CA LEU A 244 7.40 0.11 -14.95
C LEU A 244 7.43 -1.24 -15.65
N HIS A 245 6.46 -1.51 -16.54
CA HIS A 245 6.41 -2.71 -17.38
C HIS A 245 7.64 -2.82 -18.31
N GLU A 246 8.04 -1.72 -18.93
CA GLU A 246 9.26 -1.67 -19.75
C GLU A 246 10.52 -1.92 -18.91
N ALA A 247 10.55 -1.47 -17.66
CA ALA A 247 11.69 -1.64 -16.76
C ALA A 247 11.80 -3.03 -16.13
N ILE A 248 10.73 -3.83 -16.14
CA ILE A 248 10.67 -5.19 -15.59
C ILE A 248 10.38 -6.19 -16.70
N PRO A 249 11.40 -6.76 -17.35
CA PRO A 249 11.22 -7.72 -18.43
C PRO A 249 10.39 -8.93 -17.99
N GLY A 250 9.46 -9.35 -18.83
CA GLY A 250 8.60 -10.50 -18.55
C GLY A 250 7.45 -10.25 -17.58
N SER A 251 7.26 -9.03 -17.08
CA SER A 251 6.08 -8.69 -16.26
C SER A 251 4.78 -8.79 -17.08
N GLU A 252 3.66 -9.16 -16.44
CA GLU A 252 2.32 -9.07 -17.01
C GLU A 252 1.72 -7.70 -16.68
N LEU A 253 1.22 -6.93 -17.67
CA LEU A 253 0.54 -5.65 -17.44
C LEU A 253 -0.96 -5.78 -17.69
N ASN A 254 -1.77 -5.36 -16.73
CA ASN A 254 -3.23 -5.35 -16.77
C ASN A 254 -3.75 -3.95 -16.45
N ILE A 255 -4.34 -3.27 -17.43
CA ILE A 255 -5.05 -2.01 -17.22
C ILE A 255 -6.53 -2.33 -16.97
N VAL A 256 -7.08 -1.79 -15.89
CA VAL A 256 -8.45 -2.03 -15.45
C VAL A 256 -9.29 -0.79 -15.73
N GLU A 257 -10.25 -0.93 -16.64
CA GLU A 257 -11.19 0.13 -16.98
C GLU A 257 -12.12 0.47 -15.79
N ASP A 258 -12.62 1.70 -15.76
CA ASP A 258 -13.50 2.21 -14.69
C ASP A 258 -12.90 2.07 -13.28
N ALA A 259 -11.59 2.24 -13.15
CA ALA A 259 -10.86 2.17 -11.89
C ALA A 259 -9.90 3.36 -11.75
N GLY A 260 -9.95 4.03 -10.60
CA GLY A 260 -9.01 5.05 -10.19
C GLY A 260 -7.81 4.47 -9.43
N HIS A 261 -7.13 5.32 -8.65
CA HIS A 261 -6.00 4.92 -7.79
C HIS A 261 -6.39 3.87 -6.74
N PHE A 262 -7.58 4.00 -6.14
CA PHE A 262 -8.14 2.96 -5.28
C PHE A 262 -8.92 1.96 -6.11
N SER A 263 -8.26 1.34 -7.08
CA SER A 263 -8.85 0.35 -8.00
C SER A 263 -9.48 -0.83 -7.25
N LEU A 264 -8.97 -1.16 -6.08
CA LEU A 264 -9.51 -2.16 -5.14
C LEU A 264 -10.88 -1.78 -4.55
N GLU A 265 -11.24 -0.49 -4.55
CA GLU A 265 -12.56 0.02 -4.16
C GLU A 265 -13.53 0.05 -5.36
N ASP A 266 -13.01 0.42 -6.53
CA ASP A 266 -13.82 0.55 -7.73
C ASP A 266 -14.17 -0.81 -8.35
N GLN A 267 -13.17 -1.69 -8.51
CA GLN A 267 -13.26 -2.95 -9.27
C GLN A 267 -12.72 -4.16 -8.48
N PRO A 268 -13.17 -4.41 -7.23
CA PRO A 268 -12.61 -5.48 -6.37
C PRO A 268 -12.77 -6.88 -6.99
N GLU A 269 -13.87 -7.16 -7.70
CA GLU A 269 -14.11 -8.43 -8.35
C GLU A 269 -13.10 -8.66 -9.46
N LYS A 270 -12.91 -7.67 -10.34
CA LYS A 270 -11.96 -7.75 -11.48
C LYS A 270 -10.52 -7.89 -10.99
N ILE A 271 -10.14 -7.11 -9.98
CA ILE A 271 -8.81 -7.21 -9.37
C ILE A 271 -8.61 -8.61 -8.78
N SER A 272 -9.59 -9.14 -8.04
CA SER A 272 -9.52 -10.49 -7.46
C SER A 272 -9.34 -11.57 -8.53
N GLU A 273 -10.07 -11.51 -9.65
CA GLU A 273 -9.92 -12.44 -10.78
C GLU A 273 -8.49 -12.42 -11.34
N LEU A 274 -7.92 -11.23 -11.56
CA LEU A 274 -6.56 -11.07 -12.05
C LEU A 274 -5.53 -11.65 -11.08
N LEU A 275 -5.69 -11.35 -9.77
CA LEU A 275 -4.83 -11.87 -8.72
C LEU A 275 -4.87 -13.40 -8.66
N VAL A 276 -6.05 -13.99 -8.57
CA VAL A 276 -6.23 -15.45 -8.49
C VAL A 276 -5.66 -16.14 -9.73
N SER A 277 -5.95 -15.61 -10.92
CA SER A 277 -5.41 -16.14 -12.17
C SER A 277 -3.88 -16.15 -12.20
N PHE A 278 -3.24 -15.11 -11.70
CA PHE A 278 -1.79 -14.99 -11.64
C PHE A 278 -1.18 -15.89 -10.57
N LEU A 279 -1.72 -15.88 -9.35
CA LEU A 279 -1.22 -16.68 -8.24
C LEU A 279 -1.29 -18.19 -8.51
N ASN A 280 -2.34 -18.66 -9.19
CA ASN A 280 -2.51 -20.08 -9.53
C ASN A 280 -1.55 -20.58 -10.62
N LYS A 281 -0.85 -19.69 -11.33
CA LYS A 281 0.18 -20.04 -12.34
C LYS A 281 1.57 -20.22 -11.69
N HIS A 282 1.77 -19.65 -10.50
CA HIS A 282 3.08 -19.47 -9.90
C HIS A 282 3.13 -19.91 -8.44
#